data_0b7dcf77c385fd0ef0790f15ac762b01
#
_entry.id   0b7dcf77c385fd0ef0790f15ac762b01
#
_cell.length_a   1.000
_cell.length_b   1.000
_cell.length_c   1.000
_cell.angle_alpha   90.00
_cell.angle_beta   90.00
_cell.angle_gamma   90.00
#
_symmetry.space_group_name_H-M   'P 1'
#
loop_
_entity.id
_entity.type
_entity.pdbx_description
1 polymer ?
#
loop_
_entity_poly.entity_id
_entity_poly.type
_entity_poly.pdbx_seq_one_letter_code
_entity_poly.pdbx_strand_id
1 'polypeptide(L)'
;MSSPGSTPSRPPLGEREFIVMMASLMALQALSIDSMLPALGTIAAELGSTDPNHRQLVIGVYLFGSAIGALLPGALADRFGRRPVLFGALAIYTVLALACALVQDFTTLLVLRGIQALGSAGLTVMPSAIVRDCHEGDRMARMLSTTALVFMIVPVLAPSFGQAVLQFAGWRWIFGLTAVLAVAVSSWVWLRLSETLDPANRQEIRPRRIAINMGTALSNRASIGYVLASGLVWAGLFGFLNSSQQLVAEHFGAGQAFPLYFAGMAGCMAMANLVNSRIVERFGARRVSHSALLAFIALAALQVSRAYAGDETLGQFALMMAAQMCLCALMGANFTSISLQPFGRIAGAAASVQMFTRSVLSSLLGGAIGQSFDGTARPLATALLAGGLLALVLVLYSENGRLFRRLTPPGQARPVADPGVH
;
A
#
# COMPACT_ATOMS: atom_id res chain seq x y z
N MET A 1 -11.01 -48.11 21.79
CA MET A 1 -11.57 -46.83 21.34
C MET A 1 -10.49 -46.15 20.52
N SER A 2 -10.59 -46.29 19.22
CA SER A 2 -9.66 -45.69 18.24
C SER A 2 -9.93 -44.20 18.14
N SER A 3 -8.91 -43.37 18.37
CA SER A 3 -8.94 -41.91 18.15
C SER A 3 -9.31 -41.57 16.70
N PRO A 4 -10.19 -40.58 16.45
CA PRO A 4 -10.58 -40.22 15.10
C PRO A 4 -9.41 -39.50 14.39
N GLY A 5 -9.08 -40.05 13.24
CA GLY A 5 -8.35 -39.55 12.08
C GLY A 5 -7.52 -38.28 12.25
N SER A 6 -6.22 -38.46 12.51
CA SER A 6 -5.24 -37.41 12.20
C SER A 6 -5.24 -37.20 10.69
N THR A 7 -5.77 -36.05 10.26
CA THR A 7 -5.51 -35.53 8.91
C THR A 7 -4.00 -35.59 8.66
N PRO A 8 -3.53 -36.09 7.51
CA PRO A 8 -2.11 -36.19 7.22
C PRO A 8 -1.48 -34.81 7.40
N SER A 9 -0.57 -34.70 8.38
CA SER A 9 0.17 -33.47 8.64
C SER A 9 1.00 -33.15 7.40
N ARG A 10 0.70 -32.03 6.74
CA ARG A 10 1.50 -31.54 5.62
C ARG A 10 2.93 -31.35 6.10
N PRO A 11 3.95 -31.63 5.26
CA PRO A 11 5.34 -31.42 5.63
C PRO A 11 5.54 -29.94 6.02
N PRO A 12 6.32 -29.67 7.08
CA PRO A 12 6.53 -28.30 7.56
C PRO A 12 7.13 -27.44 6.45
N LEU A 13 6.61 -26.21 6.29
CA LEU A 13 7.13 -25.22 5.36
C LEU A 13 8.51 -24.78 5.79
N GLY A 14 9.49 -24.82 4.86
CA GLY A 14 10.77 -24.19 5.07
C GLY A 14 10.63 -22.66 5.21
N GLU A 15 11.47 -22.02 6.01
CA GLU A 15 11.41 -20.56 6.28
C GLU A 15 11.45 -19.74 4.97
N ARG A 16 12.32 -20.11 4.03
CA ARG A 16 12.42 -19.43 2.72
C ARG A 16 11.15 -19.60 1.89
N GLU A 17 10.61 -20.83 1.83
CA GLU A 17 9.38 -21.14 1.11
C GLU A 17 8.20 -20.34 1.68
N PHE A 18 8.09 -20.24 3.00
CA PHE A 18 7.05 -19.48 3.68
C PHE A 18 7.13 -17.97 3.34
N ILE A 19 8.33 -17.37 3.39
CA ILE A 19 8.54 -15.96 3.04
C ILE A 19 8.13 -15.69 1.60
N VAL A 20 8.59 -16.51 0.65
CA VAL A 20 8.27 -16.34 -0.77
C VAL A 20 6.77 -16.51 -1.01
N MET A 21 6.12 -17.46 -0.34
CA MET A 21 4.67 -17.67 -0.44
C MET A 21 3.91 -16.44 0.07
N MET A 22 4.26 -15.90 1.23
CA MET A 22 3.62 -14.68 1.78
C MET A 22 3.84 -13.46 0.87
N ALA A 23 5.05 -13.28 0.37
CA ALA A 23 5.39 -12.21 -0.56
C ALA A 23 4.65 -12.37 -1.90
N SER A 24 4.48 -13.59 -2.42
CA SER A 24 3.75 -13.87 -3.66
C SER A 24 2.26 -13.53 -3.55
N LEU A 25 1.63 -13.76 -2.39
CA LEU A 25 0.26 -13.33 -2.14
C LEU A 25 0.11 -11.81 -2.22
N MET A 26 1.02 -11.07 -1.58
CA MET A 26 1.02 -9.59 -1.66
C MET A 26 1.34 -9.12 -3.08
N ALA A 27 2.21 -9.82 -3.79
CA ALA A 27 2.63 -9.52 -5.15
C ALA A 27 1.47 -9.51 -6.16
N LEU A 28 0.49 -10.40 -6.02
CA LEU A 28 -0.68 -10.44 -6.89
C LEU A 28 -1.44 -9.12 -6.90
N GLN A 29 -1.60 -8.47 -5.73
CA GLN A 29 -2.29 -7.19 -5.65
C GLN A 29 -1.45 -6.06 -6.27
N ALA A 30 -0.14 -5.99 -6.02
CA ALA A 30 0.74 -5.00 -6.62
C ALA A 30 0.82 -5.16 -8.15
N LEU A 31 0.96 -6.40 -8.64
CA LEU A 31 0.93 -6.69 -10.08
C LEU A 31 -0.36 -6.20 -10.73
N SER A 32 -1.51 -6.39 -10.07
CA SER A 32 -2.80 -5.91 -10.59
C SER A 32 -2.87 -4.39 -10.76
N ILE A 33 -2.08 -3.63 -10.03
CA ILE A 33 -1.99 -2.17 -10.12
C ILE A 33 -0.92 -1.77 -11.13
N ASP A 34 0.32 -2.16 -10.85
CA ASP A 34 1.49 -1.56 -11.48
C ASP A 34 1.74 -2.11 -12.91
N SER A 35 1.33 -3.36 -13.21
CA SER A 35 1.48 -3.92 -14.56
C SER A 35 0.53 -3.28 -15.59
N MET A 36 -0.56 -2.65 -15.13
CA MET A 36 -1.50 -1.95 -16.01
C MET A 36 -1.02 -0.56 -16.43
N LEU A 37 -0.10 0.05 -15.67
CA LEU A 37 0.34 1.43 -15.91
C LEU A 37 0.74 1.72 -17.36
N PRO A 38 1.58 0.91 -18.03
CA PRO A 38 1.94 1.16 -19.43
C PRO A 38 0.78 0.94 -20.41
N ALA A 39 -0.26 0.20 -20.01
CA ALA A 39 -1.39 -0.17 -20.88
C ALA A 39 -2.58 0.81 -20.81
N LEU A 40 -2.61 1.74 -19.84
CA LEU A 40 -3.78 2.57 -19.53
C LEU A 40 -4.31 3.33 -20.75
N GLY A 41 -3.42 3.90 -21.58
CA GLY A 41 -3.80 4.61 -22.80
C GLY A 41 -4.49 3.70 -23.81
N THR A 42 -3.93 2.52 -24.08
CA THR A 42 -4.49 1.53 -24.99
C THR A 42 -5.83 0.99 -24.49
N ILE A 43 -5.94 0.69 -23.19
CA ILE A 43 -7.19 0.24 -22.56
C ILE A 43 -8.30 1.27 -22.77
N ALA A 44 -8.03 2.54 -22.46
CA ALA A 44 -9.01 3.61 -22.59
C ALA A 44 -9.46 3.81 -24.05
N ALA A 45 -8.52 3.81 -24.99
CA ALA A 45 -8.82 3.98 -26.41
C ALA A 45 -9.66 2.81 -26.97
N GLU A 46 -9.29 1.56 -26.67
CA GLU A 46 -10.02 0.38 -27.17
C GLU A 46 -11.42 0.22 -26.54
N LEU A 47 -11.59 0.66 -25.28
CA LEU A 47 -12.88 0.56 -24.58
C LEU A 47 -13.76 1.82 -24.72
N GLY A 48 -13.39 2.74 -25.61
CA GLY A 48 -14.22 3.88 -26.00
C GLY A 48 -14.27 5.02 -24.98
N SER A 49 -13.25 5.17 -24.14
CA SER A 49 -13.15 6.32 -23.23
C SER A 49 -12.78 7.58 -24.01
N THR A 50 -13.61 8.61 -23.93
CA THR A 50 -13.42 9.88 -24.64
C THR A 50 -12.56 10.88 -23.88
N ASP A 51 -12.55 10.80 -22.55
CA ASP A 51 -11.75 11.68 -21.69
C ASP A 51 -10.38 11.06 -21.42
N PRO A 52 -9.28 11.75 -21.75
CA PRO A 52 -7.92 11.27 -21.50
C PRO A 52 -7.62 10.95 -20.04
N ASN A 53 -8.28 11.62 -19.09
CA ASN A 53 -8.05 11.40 -17.65
C ASN A 53 -8.86 10.21 -17.10
N HIS A 54 -9.94 9.78 -17.76
CA HIS A 54 -10.72 8.62 -17.31
C HIS A 54 -9.89 7.34 -17.19
N ARG A 55 -8.85 7.14 -18.03
CA ARG A 55 -7.96 5.96 -17.92
C ARG A 55 -7.34 5.78 -16.54
N GLN A 56 -7.12 6.86 -15.83
CA GLN A 56 -6.57 6.82 -14.47
C GLN A 56 -7.55 6.19 -13.46
N LEU A 57 -8.86 6.23 -13.75
CA LEU A 57 -9.89 5.61 -12.91
C LEU A 57 -9.68 4.10 -12.77
N VAL A 58 -9.05 3.45 -13.75
CA VAL A 58 -8.72 2.01 -13.69
C VAL A 58 -7.85 1.70 -12.46
N ILE A 59 -6.92 2.58 -12.12
CA ILE A 59 -6.07 2.47 -10.93
C ILE A 59 -6.76 3.06 -9.71
N GLY A 60 -7.36 4.26 -9.84
CA GLY A 60 -8.01 4.98 -8.75
C GLY A 60 -9.13 4.17 -8.08
N VAL A 61 -10.03 3.59 -8.87
CA VAL A 61 -11.12 2.73 -8.36
C VAL A 61 -10.57 1.47 -7.66
N TYR A 62 -9.50 0.89 -8.18
CA TYR A 62 -8.86 -0.26 -7.56
C TYR A 62 -8.22 0.11 -6.21
N LEU A 63 -7.48 1.22 -6.12
CA LEU A 63 -6.88 1.69 -4.88
C LEU A 63 -7.96 2.00 -3.83
N PHE A 64 -9.04 2.66 -4.23
CA PHE A 64 -10.16 2.97 -3.35
C PHE A 64 -10.90 1.71 -2.88
N GLY A 65 -11.22 0.80 -3.80
CA GLY A 65 -11.85 -0.48 -3.49
C GLY A 65 -11.00 -1.32 -2.53
N SER A 66 -9.68 -1.37 -2.75
CA SER A 66 -8.73 -2.06 -1.88
C SER A 66 -8.68 -1.45 -0.47
N ALA A 67 -8.73 -0.11 -0.37
CA ALA A 67 -8.75 0.59 0.91
C ALA A 67 -10.00 0.22 1.74
N ILE A 68 -11.18 0.20 1.12
CA ILE A 68 -12.42 -0.24 1.77
C ILE A 68 -12.37 -1.74 2.09
N GLY A 69 -11.94 -2.54 1.12
CA GLY A 69 -11.85 -3.99 1.25
C GLY A 69 -10.95 -4.47 2.38
N ALA A 70 -9.93 -3.69 2.75
CA ALA A 70 -8.97 -4.06 3.80
C ALA A 70 -9.58 -4.16 5.21
N LEU A 71 -10.78 -3.62 5.45
CA LEU A 71 -11.48 -3.73 6.74
C LEU A 71 -12.01 -5.13 7.04
N LEU A 72 -12.39 -5.87 6.00
CA LEU A 72 -13.17 -7.11 6.16
C LEU A 72 -12.32 -8.36 6.40
N PRO A 73 -11.19 -8.58 5.68
CA PRO A 73 -10.48 -9.85 5.71
C PRO A 73 -9.99 -10.26 7.09
N GLY A 74 -9.54 -9.30 7.92
CA GLY A 74 -9.08 -9.58 9.29
C GLY A 74 -10.20 -10.18 10.14
N ALA A 75 -11.34 -9.49 10.23
CA ALA A 75 -12.47 -9.94 11.04
C ALA A 75 -13.09 -11.25 10.51
N LEU A 76 -13.18 -11.41 9.20
CA LEU A 76 -13.65 -12.65 8.58
C LEU A 76 -12.70 -13.82 8.89
N ALA A 77 -11.40 -13.59 8.80
CA ALA A 77 -10.39 -14.61 9.04
C ALA A 77 -10.28 -14.99 10.53
N ASP A 78 -10.56 -14.07 11.45
CA ASP A 78 -10.64 -14.37 12.88
C ASP A 78 -11.87 -15.25 13.22
N ARG A 79 -12.93 -15.16 12.42
CA ARG A 79 -14.15 -15.95 12.61
C ARG A 79 -14.11 -17.29 11.87
N PHE A 80 -13.77 -17.27 10.58
CA PHE A 80 -13.89 -18.43 9.68
C PHE A 80 -12.61 -19.21 9.52
N GLY A 81 -11.47 -18.66 9.94
CA GLY A 81 -10.12 -19.19 9.72
C GLY A 81 -9.38 -18.45 8.61
N ARG A 82 -8.06 -18.53 8.63
CA ARG A 82 -7.19 -17.81 7.66
C ARG A 82 -7.33 -18.38 6.25
N ARG A 83 -7.32 -19.69 6.17
CA ARG A 83 -7.34 -20.41 4.89
C ARG A 83 -8.62 -20.16 4.07
N PRO A 84 -9.85 -20.31 4.59
CA PRO A 84 -11.07 -20.06 3.83
C PRO A 84 -11.15 -18.63 3.30
N VAL A 85 -10.78 -17.64 4.11
CA VAL A 85 -10.82 -16.22 3.70
C VAL A 85 -9.78 -15.93 2.64
N LEU A 86 -8.56 -16.50 2.75
CA LEU A 86 -7.52 -16.35 1.75
C LEU A 86 -7.94 -16.94 0.41
N PHE A 87 -8.52 -18.15 0.40
CA PHE A 87 -9.02 -18.76 -0.84
C PHE A 87 -10.20 -18.02 -1.44
N GLY A 88 -11.07 -17.45 -0.62
CA GLY A 88 -12.13 -16.55 -1.08
C GLY A 88 -11.54 -15.32 -1.80
N ALA A 89 -10.52 -14.69 -1.22
CA ALA A 89 -9.83 -13.55 -1.85
C ALA A 89 -9.11 -13.94 -3.16
N LEU A 90 -8.43 -15.09 -3.19
CA LEU A 90 -7.78 -15.61 -4.39
C LEU A 90 -8.79 -15.95 -5.50
N ALA A 91 -9.93 -16.55 -5.15
CA ALA A 91 -10.99 -16.86 -6.10
C ALA A 91 -11.59 -15.59 -6.71
N ILE A 92 -11.95 -14.60 -5.87
CA ILE A 92 -12.47 -13.30 -6.34
C ILE A 92 -11.45 -12.62 -7.24
N TYR A 93 -10.18 -12.57 -6.83
CA TYR A 93 -9.10 -11.99 -7.63
C TYR A 93 -9.01 -12.65 -9.00
N THR A 94 -8.95 -13.99 -9.05
CA THR A 94 -8.76 -14.76 -10.28
C THR A 94 -9.95 -14.62 -11.23
N VAL A 95 -11.17 -14.82 -10.72
CA VAL A 95 -12.39 -14.74 -11.53
C VAL A 95 -12.56 -13.34 -12.12
N LEU A 96 -12.34 -12.31 -11.31
CA LEU A 96 -12.49 -10.92 -11.78
C LEU A 96 -11.32 -10.47 -12.66
N ALA A 97 -10.12 -11.02 -12.51
CA ALA A 97 -9.05 -10.80 -13.47
C ALA A 97 -9.42 -11.37 -14.85
N LEU A 98 -9.94 -12.59 -14.91
CA LEU A 98 -10.44 -13.18 -16.17
C LEU A 98 -11.60 -12.38 -16.76
N ALA A 99 -12.55 -11.93 -15.93
CA ALA A 99 -13.65 -11.08 -16.37
C ALA A 99 -13.14 -9.76 -16.96
N CYS A 100 -12.14 -9.10 -16.33
CA CYS A 100 -11.50 -7.90 -16.87
C CYS A 100 -10.81 -8.14 -18.22
N ALA A 101 -10.26 -9.34 -18.46
CA ALA A 101 -9.68 -9.69 -19.76
C ALA A 101 -10.71 -9.76 -20.90
N LEU A 102 -11.98 -10.02 -20.57
CA LEU A 102 -13.07 -10.23 -21.55
C LEU A 102 -13.97 -9.03 -21.75
N VAL A 103 -13.75 -7.94 -21.02
CA VAL A 103 -14.61 -6.75 -21.01
C VAL A 103 -14.59 -6.03 -22.38
N GLN A 104 -15.74 -5.42 -22.74
CA GLN A 104 -15.94 -4.73 -24.01
C GLN A 104 -16.17 -3.22 -23.86
N ASP A 105 -16.43 -2.72 -22.65
CA ASP A 105 -16.66 -1.31 -22.37
C ASP A 105 -15.93 -0.85 -21.11
N PHE A 106 -15.62 0.43 -21.05
CA PHE A 106 -14.80 1.03 -19.99
C PHE A 106 -15.50 1.03 -18.62
N THR A 107 -16.81 1.25 -18.60
CA THR A 107 -17.58 1.32 -17.33
C THR A 107 -17.62 -0.05 -16.66
N THR A 108 -17.87 -1.11 -17.41
CA THR A 108 -17.83 -2.49 -16.92
C THR A 108 -16.43 -2.82 -16.36
N LEU A 109 -15.35 -2.39 -17.05
CA LEU A 109 -13.99 -2.56 -16.52
C LEU A 109 -13.84 -1.90 -15.14
N LEU A 110 -14.29 -0.66 -14.97
CA LEU A 110 -14.19 0.06 -13.69
C LEU A 110 -14.95 -0.65 -12.56
N VAL A 111 -16.18 -1.12 -12.84
CA VAL A 111 -16.99 -1.87 -11.86
C VAL A 111 -16.28 -3.17 -11.45
N LEU A 112 -15.81 -3.94 -12.42
CA LEU A 112 -15.08 -5.18 -12.15
C LEU A 112 -13.79 -4.92 -11.36
N ARG A 113 -13.06 -3.87 -11.67
CA ARG A 113 -11.85 -3.46 -10.93
C ARG A 113 -12.17 -3.09 -9.49
N GLY A 114 -13.26 -2.35 -9.24
CA GLY A 114 -13.70 -2.01 -7.89
C GLY A 114 -14.05 -3.24 -7.05
N ILE A 115 -14.83 -4.17 -7.62
CA ILE A 115 -15.19 -5.43 -6.95
C ILE A 115 -13.95 -6.33 -6.74
N GLN A 116 -13.07 -6.41 -7.73
CA GLN A 116 -11.81 -7.15 -7.63
C GLN A 116 -10.96 -6.63 -6.46
N ALA A 117 -10.83 -5.31 -6.35
CA ALA A 117 -10.05 -4.67 -5.30
C ALA A 117 -10.62 -4.92 -3.89
N LEU A 118 -11.96 -4.79 -3.74
CA LEU A 118 -12.66 -5.11 -2.48
C LEU A 118 -12.37 -6.55 -2.03
N GLY A 119 -12.50 -7.53 -2.94
CA GLY A 119 -12.31 -8.94 -2.62
C GLY A 119 -10.85 -9.33 -2.42
N SER A 120 -9.94 -8.76 -3.22
CA SER A 120 -8.51 -9.10 -3.19
C SER A 120 -7.71 -8.42 -2.07
N ALA A 121 -8.31 -7.49 -1.31
CA ALA A 121 -7.63 -6.85 -0.18
C ALA A 121 -7.13 -7.85 0.87
N GLY A 122 -7.74 -9.05 0.95
CA GLY A 122 -7.24 -10.16 1.76
C GLY A 122 -5.83 -10.62 1.41
N LEU A 123 -5.39 -10.45 0.15
CA LEU A 123 -4.07 -10.89 -0.30
C LEU A 123 -2.92 -10.10 0.34
N THR A 124 -3.17 -8.88 0.81
CA THR A 124 -2.19 -8.07 1.55
C THR A 124 -2.34 -8.17 3.06
N VAL A 125 -3.57 -8.38 3.55
CA VAL A 125 -3.86 -8.46 5.00
C VAL A 125 -3.50 -9.83 5.57
N MET A 126 -3.85 -10.92 4.87
CA MET A 126 -3.66 -12.29 5.36
C MET A 126 -2.19 -12.69 5.58
N PRO A 127 -1.22 -12.34 4.73
CA PRO A 127 0.18 -12.71 4.98
C PRO A 127 0.68 -12.27 6.35
N SER A 128 0.39 -11.03 6.75
CA SER A 128 0.81 -10.52 8.05
C SER A 128 0.09 -11.19 9.23
N ALA A 129 -1.16 -11.63 9.05
CA ALA A 129 -1.90 -12.37 10.05
C ALA A 129 -1.34 -13.80 10.19
N ILE A 130 -1.10 -14.49 9.08
CA ILE A 130 -0.53 -15.85 9.04
C ILE A 130 0.88 -15.86 9.68
N VAL A 131 1.71 -14.86 9.39
CA VAL A 131 3.04 -14.75 10.03
C VAL A 131 2.90 -14.63 11.55
N ARG A 132 1.94 -13.84 12.04
CA ARG A 132 1.69 -13.66 13.49
C ARG A 132 1.12 -14.91 14.16
N ASP A 133 0.34 -15.71 13.45
CA ASP A 133 -0.20 -16.97 13.97
C ASP A 133 0.90 -18.04 14.07
N CYS A 134 1.93 -18.00 13.21
CA CYS A 134 2.99 -19.00 13.13
C CYS A 134 4.28 -18.65 13.91
N HIS A 135 4.50 -17.37 14.25
CA HIS A 135 5.76 -16.90 14.81
C HIS A 135 5.52 -15.83 15.87
N GLU A 136 6.41 -15.78 16.88
CA GLU A 136 6.39 -14.81 17.97
C GLU A 136 7.72 -14.05 18.10
N GLY A 137 7.69 -12.91 18.79
CA GLY A 137 8.87 -12.12 19.15
C GLY A 137 9.74 -11.72 17.96
N ASP A 138 11.05 -11.86 18.11
CA ASP A 138 12.05 -11.46 17.12
C ASP A 138 11.93 -12.23 15.80
N ARG A 139 11.52 -13.51 15.88
CA ARG A 139 11.31 -14.33 14.68
C ARG A 139 10.15 -13.82 13.86
N MET A 140 9.04 -13.44 14.48
CA MET A 140 7.90 -12.80 13.82
C MET A 140 8.33 -11.49 13.12
N ALA A 141 9.05 -10.63 13.84
CA ALA A 141 9.53 -9.36 13.29
C ALA A 141 10.46 -9.58 12.09
N ARG A 142 11.36 -10.55 12.16
CA ARG A 142 12.25 -10.94 11.05
C ARG A 142 11.47 -11.44 9.86
N MET A 143 10.48 -12.32 10.05
CA MET A 143 9.65 -12.87 8.98
C MET A 143 8.85 -11.78 8.27
N LEU A 144 8.19 -10.89 9.02
CA LEU A 144 7.45 -9.74 8.45
C LEU A 144 8.37 -8.82 7.65
N SER A 145 9.53 -8.47 8.20
CA SER A 145 10.50 -7.60 7.52
C SER A 145 11.04 -8.22 6.24
N THR A 146 11.40 -9.52 6.28
CA THR A 146 11.93 -10.21 5.10
C THR A 146 10.86 -10.39 4.02
N THR A 147 9.62 -10.69 4.40
CA THR A 147 8.48 -10.74 3.47
C THR A 147 8.26 -9.39 2.80
N ALA A 148 8.31 -8.30 3.56
CA ALA A 148 8.18 -6.95 3.02
C ALA A 148 9.32 -6.60 2.06
N LEU A 149 10.57 -7.01 2.35
CA LEU A 149 11.71 -6.80 1.46
C LEU A 149 11.53 -7.53 0.13
N VAL A 150 11.11 -8.81 0.16
CA VAL A 150 10.85 -9.58 -1.06
C VAL A 150 9.70 -8.95 -1.86
N PHE A 151 8.65 -8.51 -1.17
CA PHE A 151 7.52 -7.80 -1.79
C PHE A 151 7.95 -6.51 -2.52
N MET A 152 8.92 -5.76 -1.99
CA MET A 152 9.38 -4.48 -2.58
C MET A 152 9.98 -4.64 -4.00
N ILE A 153 10.38 -5.85 -4.39
CA ILE A 153 10.86 -6.14 -5.76
C ILE A 153 9.71 -6.03 -6.76
N VAL A 154 8.48 -6.32 -6.34
CA VAL A 154 7.33 -6.44 -7.26
C VAL A 154 6.96 -5.11 -7.92
N PRO A 155 6.76 -3.99 -7.22
CA PRO A 155 6.49 -2.71 -7.86
C PRO A 155 7.61 -2.25 -8.81
N VAL A 156 8.86 -2.66 -8.54
CA VAL A 156 10.00 -2.35 -9.43
C VAL A 156 9.88 -3.08 -10.77
N LEU A 157 9.42 -4.34 -10.76
CA LEU A 157 9.36 -5.20 -11.96
C LEU A 157 8.00 -5.16 -12.67
N ALA A 158 6.92 -4.82 -11.98
CA ALA A 158 5.57 -4.94 -12.50
C ALA A 158 5.30 -4.11 -13.76
N PRO A 159 5.70 -2.82 -13.88
CA PRO A 159 5.51 -2.09 -15.12
C PRO A 159 6.33 -2.67 -16.28
N SER A 160 7.54 -3.19 -16.01
CA SER A 160 8.35 -3.87 -17.04
C SER A 160 7.68 -5.16 -17.53
N PHE A 161 7.05 -5.92 -16.64
CA PHE A 161 6.22 -7.07 -17.00
C PHE A 161 5.05 -6.65 -17.88
N GLY A 162 4.29 -5.62 -17.49
CA GLY A 162 3.19 -5.09 -18.30
C GLY A 162 3.63 -4.63 -19.68
N GLN A 163 4.74 -3.88 -19.75
CA GLN A 163 5.33 -3.41 -21.02
C GLN A 163 5.78 -4.58 -21.92
N ALA A 164 6.40 -5.60 -21.33
CA ALA A 164 6.82 -6.79 -22.07
C ALA A 164 5.59 -7.52 -22.66
N VAL A 165 4.52 -7.69 -21.91
CA VAL A 165 3.28 -8.30 -22.42
C VAL A 165 2.72 -7.51 -23.60
N LEU A 166 2.73 -6.18 -23.52
CA LEU A 166 2.23 -5.32 -24.61
C LEU A 166 3.04 -5.41 -25.90
N GLN A 167 4.30 -5.82 -25.86
CA GLN A 167 5.11 -6.04 -27.06
C GLN A 167 4.72 -7.27 -27.87
N PHE A 168 4.16 -8.30 -27.21
CA PHE A 168 3.85 -9.59 -27.83
C PHE A 168 2.36 -9.87 -27.92
N ALA A 169 1.56 -9.19 -27.06
CA ALA A 169 0.12 -9.44 -26.94
C ALA A 169 -0.62 -8.17 -26.53
N GLY A 170 -1.95 -8.16 -26.66
CA GLY A 170 -2.76 -7.04 -26.20
C GLY A 170 -2.85 -6.94 -24.67
N TRP A 171 -3.31 -5.79 -24.16
CA TRP A 171 -3.46 -5.52 -22.73
C TRP A 171 -4.32 -6.54 -21.97
N ARG A 172 -5.26 -7.20 -22.65
CA ARG A 172 -6.10 -8.27 -22.06
C ARG A 172 -5.27 -9.41 -21.49
N TRP A 173 -4.12 -9.70 -22.10
CA TRP A 173 -3.20 -10.73 -21.61
C TRP A 173 -2.51 -10.37 -20.30
N ILE A 174 -2.42 -9.08 -19.95
CA ILE A 174 -1.91 -8.70 -18.61
C ILE A 174 -2.85 -9.25 -17.54
N PHE A 175 -4.18 -9.10 -17.71
CA PHE A 175 -5.17 -9.69 -16.81
C PHE A 175 -5.15 -11.23 -16.84
N GLY A 176 -5.05 -11.82 -18.04
CA GLY A 176 -4.98 -13.27 -18.21
C GLY A 176 -3.77 -13.87 -17.52
N LEU A 177 -2.59 -13.30 -17.69
CA LEU A 177 -1.34 -13.78 -17.07
C LEU A 177 -1.37 -13.59 -15.55
N THR A 178 -1.90 -12.49 -15.03
CA THR A 178 -2.06 -12.29 -13.58
C THR A 178 -3.08 -13.29 -12.99
N ALA A 179 -4.12 -13.68 -13.74
CA ALA A 179 -5.03 -14.75 -13.35
C ALA A 179 -4.34 -16.12 -13.31
N VAL A 180 -3.55 -16.45 -14.32
CA VAL A 180 -2.75 -17.69 -14.35
C VAL A 180 -1.78 -17.75 -13.17
N LEU A 181 -1.09 -16.64 -12.88
CA LEU A 181 -0.21 -16.53 -11.72
C LEU A 181 -0.98 -16.72 -10.40
N ALA A 182 -2.19 -16.15 -10.29
CA ALA A 182 -3.04 -16.32 -9.12
C ALA A 182 -3.48 -17.77 -8.93
N VAL A 183 -3.80 -18.49 -10.02
CA VAL A 183 -4.08 -19.94 -9.97
C VAL A 183 -2.86 -20.73 -9.49
N ALA A 184 -1.67 -20.41 -10.00
CA ALA A 184 -0.43 -21.06 -9.59
C ALA A 184 -0.14 -20.85 -8.09
N VAL A 185 -0.25 -19.59 -7.62
CA VAL A 185 -0.09 -19.25 -6.19
C VAL A 185 -1.17 -19.93 -5.35
N SER A 186 -2.43 -19.94 -5.81
CA SER A 186 -3.54 -20.63 -5.12
C SER A 186 -3.26 -22.11 -4.96
N SER A 187 -2.80 -22.77 -6.02
CA SER A 187 -2.45 -24.20 -6.01
C SER A 187 -1.29 -24.48 -5.06
N TRP A 188 -0.27 -23.64 -5.07
CA TRP A 188 0.86 -23.76 -4.14
C TRP A 188 0.41 -23.60 -2.68
N VAL A 189 -0.36 -22.56 -2.38
CA VAL A 189 -0.94 -22.33 -1.05
C VAL A 189 -1.86 -23.50 -0.64
N TRP A 190 -2.68 -24.01 -1.57
CA TRP A 190 -3.54 -25.16 -1.31
C TRP A 190 -2.76 -26.39 -0.89
N LEU A 191 -1.67 -26.69 -1.56
CA LEU A 191 -0.86 -27.87 -1.32
C LEU A 191 -0.02 -27.77 -0.04
N ARG A 192 0.45 -26.55 0.30
CA ARG A 192 1.50 -26.37 1.32
C ARG A 192 1.01 -25.70 2.60
N LEU A 193 0.12 -24.72 2.54
CA LEU A 193 -0.35 -24.00 3.72
C LEU A 193 -1.49 -24.74 4.41
N SER A 194 -1.31 -25.11 5.68
CA SER A 194 -2.37 -25.58 6.57
C SER A 194 -3.12 -24.39 7.19
N GLU A 195 -4.27 -24.65 7.85
CA GLU A 195 -4.92 -23.63 8.66
C GLU A 195 -4.01 -23.23 9.82
N THR A 196 -3.86 -21.91 10.02
CA THR A 196 -2.94 -21.37 11.03
C THR A 196 -3.69 -20.82 12.25
N LEU A 197 -4.99 -20.55 12.12
CA LEU A 197 -5.80 -20.12 13.26
C LEU A 197 -6.26 -21.31 14.07
N ASP A 198 -5.85 -21.38 15.33
CA ASP A 198 -6.39 -22.37 16.27
C ASP A 198 -7.91 -22.16 16.44
N PRO A 199 -8.73 -23.21 16.32
CA PRO A 199 -10.18 -23.13 16.52
C PRO A 199 -10.57 -22.49 17.88
N ALA A 200 -9.77 -22.65 18.90
CA ALA A 200 -9.98 -22.05 20.21
C ALA A 200 -9.84 -20.52 20.22
N ASN A 201 -9.08 -19.98 19.25
CA ASN A 201 -8.84 -18.54 19.13
C ASN A 201 -9.81 -17.84 18.17
N ARG A 202 -10.81 -18.52 17.65
CA ARG A 202 -11.84 -17.92 16.81
C ARG A 202 -12.66 -16.89 17.57
N GLN A 203 -12.85 -15.73 16.95
CA GLN A 203 -13.55 -14.60 17.57
C GLN A 203 -14.85 -14.29 16.83
N GLU A 204 -15.87 -13.88 17.57
CA GLU A 204 -17.09 -13.33 16.98
C GLU A 204 -16.85 -11.93 16.44
N ILE A 205 -17.42 -11.64 15.26
CA ILE A 205 -17.43 -10.28 14.73
C ILE A 205 -18.38 -9.43 15.57
N ARG A 206 -17.84 -8.48 16.31
CA ARG A 206 -18.63 -7.54 17.15
C ARG A 206 -18.57 -6.14 16.54
N PRO A 207 -19.48 -5.77 15.63
CA PRO A 207 -19.44 -4.48 14.91
C PRO A 207 -19.41 -3.27 15.86
N ARG A 208 -20.17 -3.34 16.97
CA ARG A 208 -20.19 -2.28 17.98
C ARG A 208 -18.81 -2.04 18.61
N ARG A 209 -18.06 -3.12 18.89
CA ARG A 209 -16.71 -3.00 19.47
C ARG A 209 -15.72 -2.42 18.45
N ILE A 210 -15.86 -2.80 17.17
CA ILE A 210 -15.08 -2.22 16.08
C ILE A 210 -15.37 -0.71 15.99
N ALA A 211 -16.63 -0.31 15.97
CA ALA A 211 -17.03 1.11 15.91
C ALA A 211 -16.51 1.92 17.10
N ILE A 212 -16.58 1.37 18.33
CA ILE A 212 -16.04 2.03 19.53
C ILE A 212 -14.51 2.21 19.40
N ASN A 213 -13.80 1.15 19.01
CA ASN A 213 -12.35 1.22 18.82
C ASN A 213 -11.97 2.23 17.72
N MET A 214 -12.76 2.30 16.63
CA MET A 214 -12.61 3.30 15.58
C MET A 214 -12.78 4.72 16.15
N GLY A 215 -13.85 4.98 16.89
CA GLY A 215 -14.08 6.27 17.54
C GLY A 215 -12.91 6.66 18.45
N THR A 216 -12.44 5.74 19.32
CA THR A 216 -11.33 5.99 20.23
C THR A 216 -10.02 6.31 19.46
N ALA A 217 -9.74 5.56 18.37
CA ALA A 217 -8.53 5.78 17.57
C ALA A 217 -8.54 7.13 16.83
N LEU A 218 -9.70 7.54 16.32
CA LEU A 218 -9.86 8.79 15.58
C LEU A 218 -10.01 10.03 16.47
N SER A 219 -10.47 9.87 17.72
CA SER A 219 -10.64 10.98 18.64
C SER A 219 -9.34 11.40 19.33
N ASN A 220 -8.29 10.59 19.26
CA ASN A 220 -7.03 10.90 19.96
C ASN A 220 -6.22 11.94 19.21
N ARG A 221 -6.09 13.15 19.79
CA ARG A 221 -5.37 14.29 19.21
C ARG A 221 -3.93 13.96 18.83
N ALA A 222 -3.20 13.23 19.68
CA ALA A 222 -1.79 12.92 19.44
C ALA A 222 -1.60 11.92 18.26
N SER A 223 -2.67 11.22 17.86
CA SER A 223 -2.67 10.24 16.78
C SER A 223 -3.24 10.80 15.47
N ILE A 224 -4.42 11.43 15.53
CA ILE A 224 -5.21 11.75 14.34
C ILE A 224 -4.46 12.64 13.33
N GLY A 225 -3.69 13.63 13.81
CA GLY A 225 -2.92 14.49 12.91
C GLY A 225 -1.85 13.72 12.14
N TYR A 226 -1.20 12.72 12.75
CA TYR A 226 -0.24 11.88 12.03
C TYR A 226 -0.91 10.93 11.05
N VAL A 227 -2.09 10.42 11.36
CA VAL A 227 -2.88 9.56 10.45
C VAL A 227 -3.30 10.35 9.20
N LEU A 228 -3.88 11.54 9.40
CA LEU A 228 -4.30 12.40 8.30
C LEU A 228 -3.10 12.94 7.51
N ALA A 229 -2.03 13.37 8.18
CA ALA A 229 -0.79 13.80 7.52
C ALA A 229 -0.20 12.67 6.66
N SER A 230 -0.19 11.42 7.18
CA SER A 230 0.21 10.26 6.39
C SER A 230 -0.67 10.07 5.15
N GLY A 231 -2.00 10.22 5.29
CA GLY A 231 -2.93 10.14 4.16
C GLY A 231 -2.66 11.20 3.08
N LEU A 232 -2.36 12.44 3.47
CA LEU A 232 -2.01 13.53 2.56
C LEU A 232 -0.69 13.28 1.80
N VAL A 233 0.33 12.82 2.50
CA VAL A 233 1.63 12.50 1.89
C VAL A 233 1.50 11.34 0.90
N TRP A 234 0.77 10.28 1.27
CA TRP A 234 0.50 9.15 0.39
C TRP A 234 -0.45 9.49 -0.76
N ALA A 235 -1.30 10.51 -0.60
CA ALA A 235 -2.14 11.03 -1.70
C ALA A 235 -1.29 11.57 -2.85
N GLY A 236 -0.19 12.25 -2.56
CA GLY A 236 0.77 12.69 -3.58
C GLY A 236 1.40 11.52 -4.35
N LEU A 237 1.78 10.44 -3.65
CA LEU A 237 2.30 9.22 -4.27
C LEU A 237 1.22 8.54 -5.14
N PHE A 238 -0.02 8.43 -4.66
CA PHE A 238 -1.12 7.85 -5.43
C PHE A 238 -1.54 8.74 -6.60
N GLY A 239 -1.44 10.08 -6.44
CA GLY A 239 -1.61 11.03 -7.53
C GLY A 239 -0.58 10.80 -8.64
N PHE A 240 0.69 10.65 -8.27
CA PHE A 240 1.74 10.26 -9.21
C PHE A 240 1.45 8.91 -9.86
N LEU A 241 1.10 7.86 -9.12
CA LEU A 241 0.75 6.56 -9.67
C LEU A 241 -0.36 6.67 -10.73
N ASN A 242 -1.43 7.44 -10.45
CA ASN A 242 -2.54 7.63 -11.37
C ASN A 242 -2.12 8.39 -12.65
N SER A 243 -1.25 9.41 -12.54
CA SER A 243 -0.84 10.26 -13.67
C SER A 243 0.52 9.89 -14.28
N SER A 244 1.24 8.92 -13.71
CA SER A 244 2.64 8.60 -14.07
C SER A 244 2.83 8.26 -15.54
N GLN A 245 1.92 7.48 -16.12
CA GLN A 245 1.98 7.12 -17.52
C GLN A 245 1.80 8.36 -18.41
N GLN A 246 0.83 9.23 -18.11
CA GLN A 246 0.61 10.46 -18.87
C GLN A 246 1.79 11.44 -18.74
N LEU A 247 2.30 11.60 -17.52
CA LEU A 247 3.46 12.46 -17.29
C LEU A 247 4.70 11.96 -18.06
N VAL A 248 5.08 10.72 -17.88
CA VAL A 248 6.33 10.21 -18.48
C VAL A 248 6.17 9.96 -19.98
N ALA A 249 5.05 9.37 -20.43
CA ALA A 249 4.89 8.99 -21.83
C ALA A 249 4.41 10.14 -22.72
N GLU A 250 3.52 11.01 -22.24
CA GLU A 250 2.90 12.04 -23.05
C GLU A 250 3.53 13.40 -22.84
N HIS A 251 3.63 13.87 -21.58
CA HIS A 251 4.21 15.17 -21.29
C HIS A 251 5.72 15.21 -21.63
N PHE A 252 6.49 14.19 -21.21
CA PHE A 252 7.91 14.10 -21.48
C PHE A 252 8.28 13.26 -22.71
N GLY A 253 7.32 12.65 -23.42
CA GLY A 253 7.56 11.88 -24.65
C GLY A 253 8.38 10.60 -24.47
N ALA A 254 8.49 10.05 -23.24
CA ALA A 254 9.39 8.95 -22.90
C ALA A 254 8.67 7.62 -22.59
N GLY A 255 7.59 7.30 -23.31
CA GLY A 255 6.74 6.13 -23.05
C GLY A 255 7.48 4.80 -23.03
N GLN A 256 8.47 4.61 -23.91
CA GLN A 256 9.28 3.37 -23.93
C GLN A 256 10.19 3.25 -22.69
N ALA A 257 10.65 4.37 -22.14
CA ALA A 257 11.50 4.41 -20.97
C ALA A 257 10.70 4.42 -19.65
N PHE A 258 9.36 4.50 -19.69
CA PHE A 258 8.50 4.56 -18.51
C PHE A 258 8.81 3.49 -17.46
N PRO A 259 8.94 2.18 -17.81
CA PRO A 259 9.23 1.16 -16.81
C PRO A 259 10.58 1.37 -16.11
N LEU A 260 11.58 1.88 -16.82
CA LEU A 260 12.92 2.15 -16.26
C LEU A 260 12.88 3.29 -15.23
N TYR A 261 12.22 4.40 -15.56
CA TYR A 261 12.07 5.52 -14.64
C TYR A 261 11.25 5.15 -13.41
N PHE A 262 10.14 4.42 -13.63
CA PHE A 262 9.30 3.94 -12.53
C PHE A 262 10.07 2.98 -11.61
N ALA A 263 10.79 2.01 -12.19
CA ALA A 263 11.61 1.07 -11.44
C ALA A 263 12.72 1.77 -10.64
N GLY A 264 13.37 2.77 -11.23
CA GLY A 264 14.37 3.60 -10.55
C GLY A 264 13.80 4.31 -9.34
N MET A 265 12.65 4.98 -9.50
CA MET A 265 11.97 5.70 -8.41
C MET A 265 11.50 4.74 -7.31
N ALA A 266 10.87 3.61 -7.67
CA ALA A 266 10.43 2.59 -6.73
C ALA A 266 11.62 1.95 -5.99
N GLY A 267 12.74 1.70 -6.69
CA GLY A 267 13.98 1.20 -6.10
C GLY A 267 14.58 2.17 -5.08
N CYS A 268 14.59 3.48 -5.37
CA CYS A 268 15.01 4.51 -4.42
C CYS A 268 14.13 4.52 -3.16
N MET A 269 12.82 4.41 -3.33
CA MET A 269 11.88 4.31 -2.21
C MET A 269 12.13 3.06 -1.34
N ALA A 270 12.41 1.91 -1.98
CA ALA A 270 12.75 0.68 -1.30
C ALA A 270 14.03 0.84 -0.47
N MET A 271 15.06 1.44 -1.05
CA MET A 271 16.32 1.74 -0.36
C MET A 271 16.12 2.71 0.82
N ALA A 272 15.29 3.73 0.65
CA ALA A 272 14.96 4.66 1.73
C ALA A 272 14.29 3.97 2.93
N ASN A 273 13.41 2.99 2.69
CA ASN A 273 12.82 2.19 3.77
C ASN A 273 13.88 1.39 4.54
N LEU A 274 14.85 0.78 3.83
CA LEU A 274 15.96 0.05 4.46
C LEU A 274 16.84 0.98 5.31
N VAL A 275 17.16 2.15 4.77
CA VAL A 275 17.97 3.16 5.47
C VAL A 275 17.21 3.71 6.68
N ASN A 276 15.90 3.90 6.58
CA ASN A 276 15.06 4.39 7.67
C ASN A 276 15.18 3.54 8.94
N SER A 277 15.22 2.21 8.81
CA SER A 277 15.33 1.31 9.97
C SER A 277 16.57 1.59 10.83
N ARG A 278 17.70 1.95 10.20
CA ARG A 278 18.95 2.29 10.88
C ARG A 278 18.96 3.71 11.44
N ILE A 279 18.45 4.67 10.67
CA ILE A 279 18.43 6.09 11.04
C ILE A 279 17.50 6.33 12.24
N VAL A 280 16.36 5.67 12.27
CA VAL A 280 15.33 5.86 13.30
C VAL A 280 15.81 5.45 14.69
N GLU A 281 16.60 4.39 14.79
CA GLU A 281 17.18 3.96 16.07
C GLU A 281 18.10 5.04 16.68
N ARG A 282 18.87 5.71 15.83
CA ARG A 282 19.82 6.74 16.26
C ARG A 282 19.14 8.08 16.58
N PHE A 283 18.25 8.56 15.72
CA PHE A 283 17.70 9.91 15.81
C PHE A 283 16.27 9.98 16.37
N GLY A 284 15.54 8.86 16.36
CA GLY A 284 14.15 8.76 16.81
C GLY A 284 13.13 9.13 15.73
N ALA A 285 11.97 8.48 15.75
CA ALA A 285 10.93 8.57 14.72
C ALA A 285 10.44 10.00 14.46
N ARG A 286 10.24 10.82 15.51
CA ARG A 286 9.77 12.21 15.35
C ARG A 286 10.80 13.09 14.66
N ARG A 287 12.07 13.00 15.01
CA ARG A 287 13.11 13.82 14.36
C ARG A 287 13.25 13.47 12.90
N VAL A 288 13.31 12.17 12.58
CA VAL A 288 13.43 11.68 11.20
C VAL A 288 12.23 12.12 10.37
N SER A 289 11.00 11.88 10.84
CA SER A 289 9.81 12.20 10.08
C SER A 289 9.53 13.69 9.93
N HIS A 290 9.82 14.50 10.95
CA HIS A 290 9.65 15.96 10.86
C HIS A 290 10.69 16.59 9.92
N SER A 291 11.95 16.12 9.96
CA SER A 291 12.96 16.56 8.99
C SER A 291 12.60 16.16 7.57
N ALA A 292 12.11 14.91 7.39
CA ALA A 292 11.64 14.44 6.09
C ALA A 292 10.45 15.26 5.59
N LEU A 293 9.50 15.65 6.44
CA LEU A 293 8.35 16.49 6.07
C LEU A 293 8.79 17.89 5.62
N LEU A 294 9.71 18.53 6.33
CA LEU A 294 10.22 19.83 5.92
C LEU A 294 11.01 19.75 4.59
N ALA A 295 11.82 18.71 4.43
CA ALA A 295 12.53 18.45 3.17
C ALA A 295 11.55 18.17 2.02
N PHE A 296 10.47 17.43 2.28
CA PHE A 296 9.39 17.17 1.33
C PHE A 296 8.72 18.47 0.85
N ILE A 297 8.39 19.37 1.76
CA ILE A 297 7.79 20.68 1.43
C ILE A 297 8.76 21.52 0.61
N ALA A 298 10.02 21.60 1.02
CA ALA A 298 11.04 22.38 0.29
C ALA A 298 11.25 21.84 -1.14
N LEU A 299 11.31 20.52 -1.28
CA LEU A 299 11.45 19.88 -2.59
C LEU A 299 10.19 20.04 -3.44
N ALA A 300 8.99 19.95 -2.85
CA ALA A 300 7.74 20.21 -3.54
C ALA A 300 7.63 21.68 -4.02
N ALA A 301 8.09 22.65 -3.22
CA ALA A 301 8.15 24.05 -3.63
C ALA A 301 9.10 24.25 -4.81
N LEU A 302 10.27 23.61 -4.80
CA LEU A 302 11.19 23.59 -5.94
C LEU A 302 10.51 22.98 -7.18
N GLN A 303 9.82 21.84 -7.02
CA GLN A 303 9.13 21.16 -8.12
C GLN A 303 8.02 22.05 -8.71
N VAL A 304 7.24 22.75 -7.88
CA VAL A 304 6.27 23.74 -8.35
C VAL A 304 6.96 24.83 -9.16
N SER A 305 8.07 25.42 -8.67
CA SER A 305 8.78 26.48 -9.38
C SER A 305 9.26 26.02 -10.77
N ARG A 306 9.77 24.79 -10.88
CA ARG A 306 10.24 24.23 -12.17
C ARG A 306 9.07 23.90 -13.12
N ALA A 307 7.99 23.31 -12.60
CA ALA A 307 6.82 22.99 -13.41
C ALA A 307 6.14 24.24 -13.98
N TYR A 308 6.14 25.37 -13.24
CA TYR A 308 5.60 26.63 -13.74
C TYR A 308 6.55 27.39 -14.65
N ALA A 309 7.87 27.25 -14.48
CA ALA A 309 8.87 27.80 -15.39
C ALA A 309 8.78 27.16 -16.80
N GLY A 310 8.31 25.92 -16.90
CA GLY A 310 8.10 25.21 -18.16
C GLY A 310 9.39 24.67 -18.79
N ASP A 311 10.49 24.67 -18.06
CA ASP A 311 11.82 24.20 -18.50
C ASP A 311 12.23 22.88 -17.81
N GLU A 312 11.26 22.20 -17.16
CA GLU A 312 11.50 20.94 -16.44
C GLU A 312 11.81 19.79 -17.42
N THR A 313 12.97 19.18 -17.26
CA THR A 313 13.33 17.99 -18.02
C THR A 313 12.86 16.70 -17.33
N LEU A 314 12.67 15.62 -18.11
CA LEU A 314 12.33 14.30 -17.54
C LEU A 314 13.31 13.84 -16.44
N GLY A 315 14.62 14.09 -16.64
CA GLY A 315 15.63 13.73 -15.62
C GLY A 315 15.45 14.49 -14.31
N GLN A 316 15.17 15.80 -14.38
CA GLN A 316 14.88 16.62 -13.20
C GLN A 316 13.61 16.19 -12.50
N PHE A 317 12.52 15.97 -13.26
CA PHE A 317 11.26 15.46 -12.74
C PHE A 317 11.45 14.11 -12.04
N ALA A 318 12.10 13.15 -12.70
CA ALA A 318 12.33 11.81 -12.16
C ALA A 318 13.17 11.83 -10.88
N LEU A 319 14.22 12.67 -10.84
CA LEU A 319 15.06 12.81 -9.65
C LEU A 319 14.27 13.43 -8.48
N MET A 320 13.50 14.48 -8.74
CA MET A 320 12.68 15.11 -7.71
C MET A 320 11.58 14.16 -7.21
N MET A 321 10.92 13.42 -8.10
CA MET A 321 9.93 12.40 -7.71
C MET A 321 10.56 11.24 -6.94
N ALA A 322 11.72 10.75 -7.33
CA ALA A 322 12.43 9.71 -6.57
C ALA A 322 12.78 10.19 -5.16
N ALA A 323 13.24 11.43 -5.01
CA ALA A 323 13.51 12.03 -3.71
C ALA A 323 12.20 12.20 -2.89
N GLN A 324 11.10 12.64 -3.51
CA GLN A 324 9.77 12.70 -2.86
C GLN A 324 9.33 11.34 -2.36
N MET A 325 9.48 10.27 -3.17
CA MET A 325 9.15 8.90 -2.77
C MET A 325 10.01 8.41 -1.60
N CYS A 326 11.29 8.75 -1.58
CA CYS A 326 12.17 8.45 -0.45
C CYS A 326 11.69 9.14 0.84
N LEU A 327 11.34 10.43 0.76
CA LEU A 327 10.82 11.17 1.90
C LEU A 327 9.45 10.64 2.36
N CYS A 328 8.57 10.23 1.44
CA CYS A 328 7.33 9.54 1.77
C CYS A 328 7.58 8.24 2.54
N ALA A 329 8.57 7.44 2.14
CA ALA A 329 8.94 6.21 2.83
C ALA A 329 9.40 6.49 4.28
N LEU A 330 10.27 7.50 4.48
CA LEU A 330 10.72 7.92 5.80
C LEU A 330 9.56 8.40 6.68
N MET A 331 8.62 9.17 6.13
CA MET A 331 7.45 9.64 6.86
C MET A 331 6.46 8.52 7.17
N GLY A 332 6.14 7.67 6.21
CA GLY A 332 5.08 6.67 6.32
C GLY A 332 5.25 5.70 7.47
N ALA A 333 6.43 5.09 7.59
CA ALA A 333 6.75 4.17 8.69
C ALA A 333 6.75 4.88 10.05
N ASN A 334 7.35 6.07 10.11
CA ASN A 334 7.51 6.81 11.36
C ASN A 334 6.18 7.43 11.84
N PHE A 335 5.36 7.99 10.95
CA PHE A 335 4.03 8.50 11.30
C PHE A 335 3.13 7.38 11.85
N THR A 336 3.15 6.19 11.21
CA THR A 336 2.42 5.02 11.71
C THR A 336 2.89 4.63 13.11
N SER A 337 4.20 4.56 13.35
CA SER A 337 4.75 4.23 14.66
C SER A 337 4.36 5.27 15.73
N ILE A 338 4.44 6.57 15.43
CA ILE A 338 4.11 7.64 16.35
C ILE A 338 2.60 7.63 16.67
N SER A 339 1.76 7.48 15.65
CA SER A 339 0.29 7.50 15.80
C SER A 339 -0.24 6.34 16.65
N LEU A 340 0.46 5.21 16.70
CA LEU A 340 0.09 4.04 17.51
C LEU A 340 0.53 4.15 18.98
N GLN A 341 1.45 5.06 19.31
CA GLN A 341 1.98 5.17 20.69
C GLN A 341 0.93 5.32 21.81
N PRO A 342 -0.21 6.03 21.60
CA PRO A 342 -1.21 6.20 22.65
C PRO A 342 -2.05 4.94 22.94
N PHE A 343 -2.03 3.90 22.08
CA PHE A 343 -3.05 2.85 22.06
C PHE A 343 -2.63 1.49 22.64
N GLY A 344 -1.56 1.36 23.38
CA GLY A 344 -1.07 0.15 24.05
C GLY A 344 -1.93 -1.12 23.89
N ARG A 345 -2.98 -1.27 24.72
CA ARG A 345 -3.86 -2.46 24.76
C ARG A 345 -4.73 -2.67 23.51
N ILE A 346 -5.03 -1.61 22.74
CA ILE A 346 -5.87 -1.67 21.53
C ILE A 346 -5.07 -1.36 20.26
N ALA A 347 -3.73 -1.48 20.30
CA ALA A 347 -2.83 -1.11 19.22
C ALA A 347 -3.19 -1.78 17.87
N GLY A 348 -3.59 -3.05 17.89
CA GLY A 348 -3.99 -3.77 16.68
C GLY A 348 -5.25 -3.18 16.03
N ALA A 349 -6.29 -2.90 16.82
CA ALA A 349 -7.51 -2.27 16.34
C ALA A 349 -7.25 -0.83 15.86
N ALA A 350 -6.44 -0.05 16.59
CA ALA A 350 -6.03 1.29 16.21
C ALA A 350 -5.24 1.28 14.89
N ALA A 351 -4.31 0.32 14.70
CA ALA A 351 -3.54 0.17 13.48
C ALA A 351 -4.43 -0.08 12.26
N SER A 352 -5.44 -0.95 12.39
CA SER A 352 -6.38 -1.23 11.31
C SER A 352 -7.19 0.01 10.90
N VAL A 353 -7.70 0.75 11.90
CA VAL A 353 -8.46 1.99 11.66
C VAL A 353 -7.59 3.07 11.02
N GLN A 354 -6.38 3.25 11.52
CA GLN A 354 -5.43 4.22 10.97
C GLN A 354 -5.04 3.88 9.54
N MET A 355 -4.77 2.61 9.26
CA MET A 355 -4.47 2.14 7.91
C MET A 355 -5.63 2.37 6.96
N PHE A 356 -6.85 2.05 7.39
CA PHE A 356 -8.07 2.32 6.62
C PHE A 356 -8.24 3.81 6.32
N THR A 357 -8.22 4.67 7.36
CA THR A 357 -8.39 6.13 7.21
C THR A 357 -7.34 6.71 6.27
N ARG A 358 -6.07 6.34 6.46
CA ARG A 358 -4.98 6.74 5.57
C ARG A 358 -5.22 6.30 4.13
N SER A 359 -5.58 5.02 3.92
CA SER A 359 -5.74 4.46 2.57
C SER A 359 -6.94 5.06 1.83
N VAL A 360 -8.06 5.28 2.51
CA VAL A 360 -9.22 5.96 1.92
C VAL A 360 -8.87 7.39 1.55
N LEU A 361 -8.27 8.15 2.47
CA LEU A 361 -7.89 9.53 2.22
C LEU A 361 -6.89 9.63 1.06
N SER A 362 -5.86 8.79 1.05
CA SER A 362 -4.84 8.82 0.00
C SER A 362 -5.37 8.36 -1.35
N SER A 363 -6.28 7.39 -1.42
CA SER A 363 -6.86 6.95 -2.69
C SER A 363 -7.84 7.97 -3.28
N LEU A 364 -8.68 8.60 -2.45
CA LEU A 364 -9.60 9.65 -2.91
C LEU A 364 -8.83 10.88 -3.41
N LEU A 365 -7.93 11.42 -2.60
CA LEU A 365 -7.16 12.59 -2.98
C LEU A 365 -6.18 12.28 -4.11
N GLY A 366 -5.54 11.11 -4.10
CA GLY A 366 -4.66 10.68 -5.19
C GLY A 366 -5.41 10.51 -6.51
N GLY A 367 -6.64 9.98 -6.46
CA GLY A 367 -7.53 9.94 -7.62
C GLY A 367 -7.89 11.34 -8.13
N ALA A 368 -8.24 12.26 -7.24
CA ALA A 368 -8.55 13.64 -7.60
C ALA A 368 -7.33 14.37 -8.21
N ILE A 369 -6.13 14.16 -7.66
CA ILE A 369 -4.87 14.68 -8.21
C ILE A 369 -4.65 14.14 -9.63
N GLY A 370 -4.83 12.83 -9.83
CA GLY A 370 -4.74 12.23 -11.16
C GLY A 370 -5.73 12.89 -12.13
N GLN A 371 -7.02 12.96 -11.77
CA GLN A 371 -8.06 13.54 -12.63
C GLN A 371 -7.83 15.04 -12.94
N SER A 372 -7.04 15.76 -12.15
CA SER A 372 -6.67 17.15 -12.42
C SER A 372 -5.52 17.32 -13.42
N PHE A 373 -5.01 16.24 -14.02
CA PHE A 373 -3.93 16.32 -15.01
C PHE A 373 -4.35 17.17 -16.22
N ASP A 374 -3.56 18.18 -16.54
CA ASP A 374 -3.79 19.19 -17.57
C ASP A 374 -2.77 19.13 -18.74
N GLY A 375 -2.07 18.01 -18.88
CA GLY A 375 -0.97 17.85 -19.83
C GLY A 375 0.38 18.29 -19.29
N THR A 376 0.46 18.77 -18.04
CA THR A 376 1.70 19.26 -17.40
C THR A 376 1.93 18.60 -16.04
N ALA A 377 3.13 18.83 -15.47
CA ALA A 377 3.45 18.38 -14.10
C ALA A 377 2.89 19.31 -13.00
N ARG A 378 2.27 20.46 -13.35
CA ARG A 378 1.80 21.49 -12.41
C ARG A 378 0.77 20.99 -11.40
N PRO A 379 -0.29 20.26 -11.79
CA PRO A 379 -1.28 19.78 -10.83
C PRO A 379 -0.69 18.84 -9.78
N LEU A 380 0.19 17.92 -10.19
CA LEU A 380 0.88 17.03 -9.26
C LEU A 380 1.80 17.80 -8.32
N ALA A 381 2.65 18.70 -8.85
CA ALA A 381 3.59 19.49 -8.06
C ALA A 381 2.86 20.36 -7.02
N THR A 382 1.78 21.05 -7.42
CA THR A 382 0.97 21.86 -6.50
C THR A 382 0.28 21.04 -5.43
N ALA A 383 -0.22 19.86 -5.78
CA ALA A 383 -0.83 18.92 -4.83
C ALA A 383 0.18 18.36 -3.81
N LEU A 384 1.41 18.04 -4.24
CA LEU A 384 2.50 17.65 -3.34
C LEU A 384 2.83 18.76 -2.33
N LEU A 385 2.95 20.00 -2.79
CA LEU A 385 3.22 21.15 -1.92
C LEU A 385 2.05 21.39 -0.94
N ALA A 386 0.83 21.46 -1.43
CA ALA A 386 -0.36 21.68 -0.61
C ALA A 386 -0.55 20.56 0.43
N GLY A 387 -0.38 19.29 0.01
CA GLY A 387 -0.44 18.13 0.88
C GLY A 387 0.64 18.16 1.97
N GLY A 388 1.87 18.54 1.62
CA GLY A 388 2.98 18.70 2.56
C GLY A 388 2.72 19.80 3.61
N LEU A 389 2.24 20.97 3.17
CA LEU A 389 1.91 22.08 4.07
C LEU A 389 0.76 21.72 5.01
N LEU A 390 -0.31 21.09 4.50
CA LEU A 390 -1.42 20.62 5.34
C LEU A 390 -0.96 19.53 6.31
N ALA A 391 -0.10 18.63 5.86
CA ALA A 391 0.49 17.60 6.74
C ALA A 391 1.30 18.23 7.86
N LEU A 392 2.05 19.31 7.60
CA LEU A 392 2.80 20.05 8.63
C LEU A 392 1.86 20.67 9.67
N VAL A 393 0.76 21.29 9.24
CA VAL A 393 -0.25 21.84 10.15
C VAL A 393 -0.83 20.75 11.05
N LEU A 394 -1.18 19.59 10.49
CA LEU A 394 -1.73 18.46 11.25
C LEU A 394 -0.72 17.86 12.24
N VAL A 395 0.55 17.77 11.85
CA VAL A 395 1.62 17.33 12.76
C VAL A 395 1.84 18.33 13.88
N LEU A 396 1.86 19.64 13.58
CA LEU A 396 1.94 20.70 14.59
C LEU A 396 0.74 20.66 15.55
N TYR A 397 -0.45 20.41 15.05
CA TYR A 397 -1.65 20.21 15.88
C TYR A 397 -1.47 19.05 16.87
N SER A 398 -0.97 17.90 16.40
CA SER A 398 -0.74 16.72 17.27
C SER A 398 0.39 16.91 18.26
N GLU A 399 1.43 17.65 17.92
CA GLU A 399 2.59 17.92 18.76
C GLU A 399 2.48 19.21 19.60
N ASN A 400 1.30 19.85 19.65
CA ASN A 400 1.08 21.14 20.34
C ASN A 400 2.09 22.22 19.95
N GLY A 401 2.39 22.34 18.64
CA GLY A 401 3.31 23.32 18.10
C GLY A 401 4.81 23.01 18.33
N ARG A 402 5.17 21.86 18.89
CA ARG A 402 6.55 21.54 19.26
C ARG A 402 7.08 20.38 18.43
N LEU A 403 7.86 20.67 17.39
CA LEU A 403 8.53 19.68 16.56
C LEU A 403 9.78 19.09 17.22
N PHE A 404 10.29 17.98 16.69
CA PHE A 404 11.55 17.33 17.00
C PHE A 404 11.74 16.79 18.43
N ARG A 405 10.65 16.64 19.19
CA ARG A 405 10.71 16.09 20.55
C ARG A 405 11.16 14.63 20.53
N ARG A 406 12.06 14.27 21.43
CA ARG A 406 12.45 12.88 21.67
C ARG A 406 11.84 12.43 22.99
N LEU A 407 10.85 11.54 22.94
CA LEU A 407 10.16 11.05 24.15
C LEU A 407 10.84 9.86 24.81
N THR A 408 11.72 9.14 24.08
CA THR A 408 12.45 7.98 24.60
C THR A 408 13.93 8.12 24.25
N PRO A 409 14.83 8.22 25.24
CA PRO A 409 16.28 8.21 25.00
C PRO A 409 16.75 6.86 24.42
N PRO A 410 17.91 6.82 23.71
CA PRO A 410 18.48 5.57 23.23
C PRO A 410 18.77 4.62 24.40
N GLY A 411 18.41 3.36 24.28
CA GLY A 411 18.74 2.33 25.28
C GLY A 411 17.81 2.24 26.49
N GLN A 412 16.80 3.10 26.61
CA GLN A 412 15.77 2.94 27.67
C GLN A 412 14.54 2.25 27.10
N ALA A 413 14.24 1.05 27.61
CA ALA A 413 12.92 0.45 27.47
C ALA A 413 11.87 1.40 28.06
N ARG A 414 10.70 1.55 27.44
CA ARG A 414 9.58 2.28 28.03
C ARG A 414 9.30 1.69 29.42
N PRO A 415 9.13 2.51 30.48
CA PRO A 415 8.54 2.02 31.71
C PRO A 415 7.20 1.37 31.34
N VAL A 416 7.03 0.12 31.71
CA VAL A 416 5.74 -0.56 31.66
C VAL A 416 4.79 0.30 32.45
N ALA A 417 3.74 0.84 31.86
CA ALA A 417 2.75 1.64 32.57
C ALA A 417 2.22 0.79 33.71
N ASP A 418 2.41 1.31 34.94
CA ASP A 418 1.94 0.68 36.16
C ASP A 418 0.42 0.45 36.06
N PRO A 419 -0.10 -0.78 36.18
CA PRO A 419 -1.53 -1.06 36.05
C PRO A 419 -2.39 -0.47 37.18
N GLY A 420 -1.84 0.37 38.04
CA GLY A 420 -2.42 0.87 39.30
C GLY A 420 -2.81 2.34 39.37
N VAL A 421 -2.87 3.12 38.26
CA VAL A 421 -3.39 4.50 38.32
C VAL A 421 -4.59 4.65 37.38
N HIS A 422 -5.73 4.90 38.00
CA HIS A 422 -7.14 4.99 37.53
C HIS A 422 -7.42 5.83 36.31
#